data_8f1dcc3233eb0ec254a2b2235e41c2e2
#
_entry.id   8f1dcc3233eb0ec254a2b2235e41c2e2
#
_cell.length_a   1.000
_cell.length_b   1.000
_cell.length_c   1.000
_cell.angle_alpha   90.00
_cell.angle_beta   90.00
_cell.angle_gamma   90.00
#
_symmetry.space_group_name_H-M   'P 1'
#
loop_
_entity.id
_entity.type
_entity.pdbx_description
1 polymer ?
#
loop_
_entity_poly.entity_id
_entity_poly.type
_entity_poly.pdbx_seq_one_letter_code
_entity_poly.pdbx_strand_id
1 'polypeptide(L)'
;MRLKIKKSGSFKYSKKYLDLIAKTKVYDVAEKTPISFAGNLSSKLKNEVYLKREDMQPIFSFKIRGAYNKIANLTPQQQKRGVLTASAGNHAQGVANACKKLKIPCLIVMPVTTPEIKVKSVRRFGSKVLLHGDNFDQASKKAIQMAKERKLEFIEAFDDPMTIAGQGTVGKAVSYT
;
A
#
# COMPACT_ATOMS: atom_id res chain seq x y z
N MET A 1 -10.33 28.50 18.22
CA MET A 1 -11.48 27.89 17.49
C MET A 1 -11.53 26.41 17.84
N ARG A 2 -12.43 25.96 18.73
CA ARG A 2 -12.55 24.55 19.11
C ARG A 2 -13.39 23.82 18.07
N LEU A 3 -12.79 22.88 17.35
CA LEU A 3 -13.53 21.96 16.46
C LEU A 3 -14.49 21.11 17.29
N LYS A 4 -15.81 21.31 17.09
CA LYS A 4 -16.84 20.43 17.64
C LYS A 4 -16.84 19.10 16.85
N ILE A 5 -16.22 18.08 17.41
CA ILE A 5 -16.27 16.71 16.87
C ILE A 5 -17.67 16.14 17.19
N LYS A 6 -18.45 15.84 16.16
CA LYS A 6 -19.76 15.15 16.32
C LYS A 6 -19.53 13.73 16.86
N LYS A 7 -19.98 13.51 18.10
CA LYS A 7 -19.86 12.23 18.83
C LYS A 7 -21.02 11.29 18.52
N SER A 8 -21.10 10.55 17.43
CA SER A 8 -22.01 9.37 17.48
C SER A 8 -21.80 8.25 16.45
N GLY A 9 -21.12 8.46 15.35
CA GLY A 9 -20.86 7.36 14.38
C GLY A 9 -19.38 6.96 14.29
N SER A 10 -18.50 7.87 14.60
CA SER A 10 -17.05 7.82 14.39
C SER A 10 -16.32 6.83 15.32
N PHE A 11 -16.77 6.65 16.57
CA PHE A 11 -16.01 5.93 17.59
C PHE A 11 -16.01 4.40 17.40
N LYS A 12 -17.09 3.82 16.85
CA LYS A 12 -17.19 2.37 16.62
C LYS A 12 -16.28 1.92 15.47
N TYR A 13 -16.20 2.72 14.42
CA TYR A 13 -15.31 2.46 13.29
C TYR A 13 -13.83 2.68 13.65
N SER A 14 -13.52 3.72 14.44
CA SER A 14 -12.15 3.98 14.88
C SER A 14 -11.59 2.85 15.74
N LYS A 15 -12.36 2.31 16.70
CA LYS A 15 -11.93 1.17 17.52
C LYS A 15 -11.61 -0.06 16.67
N LYS A 16 -12.50 -0.40 15.72
CA LYS A 16 -12.27 -1.52 14.79
C LYS A 16 -10.94 -1.40 14.05
N TYR A 17 -10.65 -0.22 13.49
CA TYR A 17 -9.39 -0.01 12.75
C TYR A 17 -8.18 0.02 13.67
N LEU A 18 -8.26 0.57 14.88
CA LEU A 18 -7.19 0.51 15.86
C LEU A 18 -6.83 -0.95 16.22
N ASP A 19 -7.84 -1.80 16.42
CA ASP A 19 -7.65 -3.23 16.68
C ASP A 19 -6.99 -3.95 15.49
N LEU A 20 -7.40 -3.62 14.26
CA LEU A 20 -6.79 -4.16 13.05
C LEU A 20 -5.32 -3.71 12.91
N ILE A 21 -5.04 -2.41 13.12
CA ILE A 21 -3.68 -1.84 13.07
C ILE A 21 -2.78 -2.51 14.11
N ALA A 22 -3.29 -2.76 15.32
CA ALA A 22 -2.51 -3.40 16.40
C ALA A 22 -2.05 -4.81 16.03
N LYS A 23 -2.85 -5.55 15.25
CA LYS A 23 -2.60 -6.94 14.85
C LYS A 23 -1.73 -7.08 13.60
N THR A 24 -1.36 -5.99 12.93
CA THR A 24 -0.58 -6.04 11.68
C THR A 24 0.86 -6.54 11.93
N LYS A 25 1.41 -7.24 10.94
CA LYS A 25 2.82 -7.69 10.93
C LYS A 25 3.63 -7.00 9.82
N VAL A 26 3.40 -5.70 9.61
CA VAL A 26 3.99 -4.95 8.48
C VAL A 26 5.52 -4.93 8.51
N TYR A 27 6.13 -5.06 9.69
CA TYR A 27 7.59 -5.07 9.85
C TYR A 27 8.28 -6.35 9.37
N ASP A 28 7.54 -7.33 8.87
CA ASP A 28 8.11 -8.45 8.11
C ASP A 28 8.74 -7.99 6.79
N VAL A 29 8.33 -6.81 6.28
CA VAL A 29 8.80 -6.23 5.00
C VAL A 29 9.12 -4.73 5.09
N ALA A 30 8.48 -4.01 6.01
CA ALA A 30 8.70 -2.58 6.20
C ALA A 30 9.82 -2.34 7.22
N GLU A 31 10.60 -1.30 7.00
CA GLU A 31 11.65 -0.86 7.91
C GLU A 31 11.11 0.15 8.93
N LYS A 32 11.75 0.22 10.09
CA LYS A 32 11.51 1.28 11.09
C LYS A 32 12.21 2.54 10.62
N THR A 33 11.53 3.34 9.82
CA THR A 33 12.09 4.60 9.31
C THR A 33 12.14 5.67 10.39
N PRO A 34 13.11 6.60 10.35
CA PRO A 34 13.21 7.67 11.32
C PRO A 34 12.15 8.76 11.13
N ILE A 35 12.01 9.61 12.14
CA ILE A 35 11.38 10.92 12.04
C ILE A 35 12.50 11.95 11.97
N SER A 36 12.49 12.80 10.94
CA SER A 36 13.52 13.81 10.69
C SER A 36 12.95 15.21 10.83
N PHE A 37 13.64 16.08 11.55
CA PHE A 37 13.28 17.50 11.62
C PHE A 37 13.56 18.19 10.29
N ALA A 38 12.59 18.95 9.78
CA ALA A 38 12.68 19.69 8.52
C ALA A 38 12.94 21.17 8.75
N GLY A 39 14.19 21.54 9.10
CA GLY A 39 14.56 22.88 9.55
C GLY A 39 14.18 24.00 8.58
N ASN A 40 14.50 23.87 7.29
CA ASN A 40 14.15 24.88 6.28
C ASN A 40 12.63 25.08 6.14
N LEU A 41 11.85 23.99 6.21
CA LEU A 41 10.40 24.06 6.13
C LEU A 41 9.83 24.63 7.42
N SER A 42 10.36 24.25 8.57
CA SER A 42 10.00 24.78 9.89
C SER A 42 10.18 26.28 9.97
N SER A 43 11.31 26.80 9.51
CA SER A 43 11.59 28.23 9.46
C SER A 43 10.62 28.99 8.56
N LYS A 44 10.33 28.46 7.36
CA LYS A 44 9.36 29.08 6.43
C LYS A 44 7.94 29.12 6.99
N LEU A 45 7.52 28.06 7.68
CA LEU A 45 6.17 27.93 8.22
C LEU A 45 6.03 28.49 9.63
N LYS A 46 7.12 28.93 10.27
CA LYS A 46 7.16 29.36 11.68
C LYS A 46 6.52 28.31 12.61
N ASN A 47 6.84 27.04 12.38
CA ASN A 47 6.33 25.91 13.13
C ASN A 47 7.35 24.77 13.12
N GLU A 48 7.28 23.86 14.06
CA GLU A 48 8.12 22.66 14.05
C GLU A 48 7.53 21.61 13.10
N VAL A 49 8.26 21.25 12.06
CA VAL A 49 7.85 20.25 11.07
C VAL A 49 8.78 19.06 11.13
N TYR A 50 8.19 17.89 11.31
CA TYR A 50 8.86 16.61 11.30
C TYR A 50 8.35 15.72 10.18
N LEU A 51 9.25 15.00 9.53
CA LEU A 51 8.95 14.10 8.40
C LEU A 51 9.12 12.65 8.84
N LYS A 52 8.07 11.86 8.80
CA LYS A 52 8.17 10.40 8.87
C LYS A 52 8.69 9.86 7.54
N ARG A 53 9.93 9.34 7.55
CA ARG A 53 10.72 9.06 6.35
C ARG A 53 10.31 7.76 5.65
N GLU A 54 9.04 7.65 5.24
CA GLU A 54 8.55 6.48 4.49
C GLU A 54 9.11 6.42 3.05
N ASP A 55 9.78 7.47 2.59
CA ASP A 55 10.62 7.47 1.39
C ASP A 55 11.87 6.57 1.52
N MET A 56 12.27 6.22 2.74
CA MET A 56 13.38 5.31 3.02
C MET A 56 12.97 3.82 3.03
N GLN A 57 11.69 3.49 2.80
CA GLN A 57 11.25 2.12 2.65
C GLN A 57 11.84 1.46 1.39
N PRO A 58 11.96 0.10 1.32
CA PRO A 58 12.51 -0.63 0.16
C PRO A 58 11.83 -0.33 -1.18
N ILE A 59 10.61 0.19 -1.15
CA ILE A 59 9.86 0.63 -2.34
C ILE A 59 9.70 2.16 -2.39
N PHE A 60 10.44 2.90 -1.56
CA PHE A 60 10.39 4.37 -1.44
C PHE A 60 9.00 4.91 -1.07
N SER A 61 8.19 4.13 -0.33
CA SER A 61 6.82 4.52 0.02
C SER A 61 6.23 3.68 1.14
N PHE A 62 5.36 4.30 1.94
CA PHE A 62 4.52 3.63 2.94
C PHE A 62 3.58 2.56 2.37
N LYS A 63 3.36 2.53 1.05
CA LYS A 63 2.47 1.55 0.39
C LYS A 63 2.88 0.10 0.63
N ILE A 64 4.14 -0.16 0.97
CA ILE A 64 4.63 -1.48 1.37
C ILE A 64 3.81 -2.09 2.51
N ARG A 65 3.39 -1.27 3.47
CA ARG A 65 2.68 -1.68 4.70
C ARG A 65 1.29 -2.24 4.41
N GLY A 66 0.46 -1.48 3.68
CA GLY A 66 -0.91 -1.89 3.35
C GLY A 66 -0.95 -3.05 2.37
N ALA A 67 -0.11 -3.05 1.34
CA ALA A 67 -0.03 -4.14 0.38
C ALA A 67 0.37 -5.45 1.07
N TYR A 68 1.39 -5.43 1.91
CA TYR A 68 1.80 -6.61 2.65
C TYR A 68 0.71 -7.10 3.61
N ASN A 69 0.13 -6.20 4.41
CA ASN A 69 -0.89 -6.59 5.37
C ASN A 69 -2.11 -7.24 4.71
N LYS A 70 -2.56 -6.71 3.55
CA LYS A 70 -3.66 -7.34 2.78
C LYS A 70 -3.27 -8.72 2.30
N ILE A 71 -2.12 -8.88 1.65
CA ILE A 71 -1.71 -10.13 1.01
C ILE A 71 -1.37 -11.21 2.05
N ALA A 72 -0.74 -10.85 3.16
CA ALA A 72 -0.42 -11.77 4.26
C ALA A 72 -1.66 -12.33 4.97
N ASN A 73 -2.80 -11.62 4.91
CA ASN A 73 -4.06 -12.08 5.50
C ASN A 73 -4.99 -12.79 4.50
N LEU A 74 -4.54 -13.08 3.29
CA LEU A 74 -5.27 -13.92 2.35
C LEU A 74 -5.27 -15.38 2.81
N THR A 75 -6.35 -16.11 2.51
CA THR A 75 -6.41 -17.54 2.77
C THR A 75 -5.36 -18.30 1.96
N PRO A 76 -4.90 -19.48 2.41
CA PRO A 76 -3.95 -20.29 1.63
C PRO A 76 -4.42 -20.57 0.20
N GLN A 77 -5.72 -20.75 -0.01
CA GLN A 77 -6.30 -20.97 -1.33
C GLN A 77 -6.20 -19.73 -2.22
N GLN A 78 -6.44 -18.52 -1.66
CA GLN A 78 -6.27 -17.25 -2.39
C GLN A 78 -4.80 -17.02 -2.74
N GLN A 79 -3.89 -17.25 -1.78
CA GLN A 79 -2.45 -17.14 -2.01
C GLN A 79 -1.97 -18.08 -3.13
N LYS A 80 -2.42 -19.34 -3.13
CA LYS A 80 -2.07 -20.32 -4.17
C LYS A 80 -2.55 -19.88 -5.56
N ARG A 81 -3.75 -19.30 -5.67
CA ARG A 81 -4.25 -18.77 -6.95
C ARG A 81 -3.43 -17.59 -7.44
N GLY A 82 -2.96 -16.75 -6.52
CA GLY A 82 -2.21 -15.55 -6.82
C GLY A 82 -3.04 -14.29 -6.76
N VAL A 83 -2.36 -13.16 -6.89
CA VAL A 83 -2.95 -11.83 -6.79
C VAL A 83 -2.75 -11.01 -8.05
N LEU A 84 -3.61 -10.00 -8.21
CA LEU A 84 -3.54 -9.05 -9.29
C LEU A 84 -3.87 -7.64 -8.78
N THR A 85 -3.25 -6.62 -9.34
CA THR A 85 -3.62 -5.21 -9.11
C THR A 85 -3.41 -4.38 -10.37
N ALA A 86 -4.09 -3.24 -10.46
CA ALA A 86 -3.82 -2.20 -11.45
C ALA A 86 -3.11 -1.03 -10.77
N SER A 87 -1.87 -0.76 -11.16
CA SER A 87 -1.12 0.40 -10.64
C SER A 87 0.18 0.57 -11.41
N ALA A 88 0.53 1.80 -11.77
CA ALA A 88 1.82 2.18 -12.34
C ALA A 88 2.77 2.86 -11.31
N GLY A 89 2.44 2.82 -10.02
CA GLY A 89 3.15 3.54 -8.98
C GLY A 89 3.58 2.69 -7.79
N ASN A 90 3.62 3.34 -6.63
CA ASN A 90 4.11 2.74 -5.38
C ASN A 90 3.28 1.56 -4.89
N HIS A 91 1.96 1.52 -5.19
CA HIS A 91 1.13 0.38 -4.83
C HIS A 91 1.55 -0.89 -5.59
N ALA A 92 1.82 -0.76 -6.90
CA ALA A 92 2.35 -1.87 -7.70
C ALA A 92 3.64 -2.46 -7.11
N GLN A 93 4.58 -1.59 -6.71
CA GLN A 93 5.82 -2.03 -6.07
C GLN A 93 5.56 -2.69 -4.70
N GLY A 94 4.63 -2.16 -3.91
CA GLY A 94 4.22 -2.74 -2.63
C GLY A 94 3.65 -4.14 -2.78
N VAL A 95 2.73 -4.33 -3.74
CA VAL A 95 2.15 -5.65 -4.05
C VAL A 95 3.22 -6.61 -4.54
N ALA A 96 4.08 -6.18 -5.47
CA ALA A 96 5.16 -7.02 -6.01
C ALA A 96 6.17 -7.44 -4.92
N ASN A 97 6.57 -6.51 -4.04
CA ASN A 97 7.45 -6.79 -2.90
C ASN A 97 6.82 -7.79 -1.92
N ALA A 98 5.56 -7.59 -1.54
CA ALA A 98 4.83 -8.50 -0.66
C ALA A 98 4.74 -9.91 -1.26
N CYS A 99 4.41 -10.01 -2.54
CA CYS A 99 4.31 -11.30 -3.24
C CYS A 99 5.66 -12.01 -3.35
N LYS A 100 6.76 -11.29 -3.58
CA LYS A 100 8.12 -11.84 -3.53
C LYS A 100 8.41 -12.46 -2.15
N LYS A 101 8.12 -11.71 -1.08
CA LYS A 101 8.35 -12.17 0.30
C LYS A 101 7.55 -13.41 0.63
N LEU A 102 6.28 -13.45 0.23
CA LEU A 102 5.34 -14.53 0.54
C LEU A 102 5.34 -15.66 -0.52
N LYS A 103 6.14 -15.54 -1.58
CA LYS A 103 6.23 -16.50 -2.70
C LYS A 103 4.88 -16.73 -3.39
N ILE A 104 4.09 -15.67 -3.56
CA ILE A 104 2.76 -15.69 -4.16
C ILE A 104 2.84 -15.24 -5.63
N PRO A 105 2.18 -15.93 -6.59
CA PRO A 105 2.10 -15.48 -7.97
C PRO A 105 1.45 -14.09 -8.06
N CYS A 106 2.08 -13.18 -8.83
CA CYS A 106 1.66 -11.77 -8.91
C CYS A 106 1.61 -11.29 -10.37
N LEU A 107 0.50 -10.66 -10.74
CA LEU A 107 0.33 -9.96 -12.00
C LEU A 107 -0.02 -8.48 -11.72
N ILE A 108 0.71 -7.57 -12.36
CA ILE A 108 0.46 -6.13 -12.29
C ILE A 108 0.02 -5.65 -13.66
N VAL A 109 -1.12 -4.97 -13.74
CA VAL A 109 -1.59 -4.33 -14.97
C VAL A 109 -1.26 -2.84 -14.92
N MET A 110 -0.62 -2.33 -15.97
CA MET A 110 -0.20 -0.94 -16.11
C MET A 110 -0.64 -0.39 -17.47
N PRO A 111 -0.91 0.91 -17.61
CA PRO A 111 -1.07 1.53 -18.92
C PRO A 111 0.17 1.33 -19.80
N VAL A 112 -0.02 1.29 -21.13
CA VAL A 112 1.10 1.20 -22.08
C VAL A 112 2.00 2.45 -22.04
N THR A 113 1.44 3.58 -21.60
CA THR A 113 2.15 4.84 -21.40
C THR A 113 3.06 4.87 -20.16
N THR A 114 3.08 3.79 -19.38
CA THR A 114 3.90 3.72 -18.15
C THR A 114 5.39 3.76 -18.49
N PRO A 115 6.16 4.70 -17.92
CA PRO A 115 7.60 4.77 -18.14
C PRO A 115 8.30 3.43 -17.78
N GLU A 116 9.27 3.05 -18.60
CA GLU A 116 9.96 1.76 -18.45
C GLU A 116 10.61 1.58 -17.08
N ILE A 117 11.13 2.65 -16.48
CA ILE A 117 11.71 2.61 -15.14
C ILE A 117 10.72 2.11 -14.09
N LYS A 118 9.43 2.47 -14.20
CA LYS A 118 8.37 1.97 -13.31
C LYS A 118 8.04 0.51 -13.56
N VAL A 119 8.05 0.08 -14.82
CA VAL A 119 7.87 -1.33 -15.19
C VAL A 119 9.02 -2.17 -14.63
N LYS A 120 10.26 -1.74 -14.83
CA LYS A 120 11.46 -2.40 -14.30
C LYS A 120 11.45 -2.48 -12.77
N SER A 121 10.99 -1.41 -12.09
CA SER A 121 10.93 -1.37 -10.63
C SER A 121 9.95 -2.38 -10.02
N VAL A 122 8.96 -2.83 -10.77
CA VAL A 122 8.05 -3.93 -10.37
C VAL A 122 8.64 -5.29 -10.75
N ARG A 123 9.16 -5.42 -11.98
CA ARG A 123 9.76 -6.68 -12.46
C ARG A 123 10.95 -7.15 -11.60
N ARG A 124 11.71 -6.25 -10.98
CA ARG A 124 12.80 -6.60 -10.05
C ARG A 124 12.34 -7.44 -8.84
N PHE A 125 11.06 -7.40 -8.52
CA PHE A 125 10.47 -8.24 -7.47
C PHE A 125 9.94 -9.58 -7.99
N GLY A 126 10.10 -9.89 -9.30
CA GLY A 126 9.67 -11.14 -9.90
C GLY A 126 8.21 -11.18 -10.34
N SER A 127 7.48 -10.06 -10.23
CA SER A 127 6.09 -9.98 -10.67
C SER A 127 5.97 -9.88 -12.19
N LYS A 128 4.95 -10.53 -12.77
CA LYS A 128 4.58 -10.35 -14.17
C LYS A 128 3.91 -8.99 -14.36
N VAL A 129 4.20 -8.31 -15.48
CA VAL A 129 3.58 -7.04 -15.84
C VAL A 129 2.87 -7.20 -17.17
N LEU A 130 1.60 -6.82 -17.22
CA LEU A 130 0.80 -6.67 -18.43
C LEU A 130 0.62 -5.17 -18.70
N LEU A 131 1.07 -4.71 -19.86
CA LEU A 131 0.77 -3.37 -20.33
C LEU A 131 -0.54 -3.41 -21.12
N HIS A 132 -1.53 -2.60 -20.73
CA HIS A 132 -2.85 -2.56 -21.36
C HIS A 132 -3.54 -1.21 -21.19
N GLY A 133 -4.07 -0.70 -22.30
CA GLY A 133 -4.78 0.58 -22.34
C GLY A 133 -3.86 1.79 -22.22
N ASP A 134 -4.39 2.95 -22.61
CA ASP A 134 -3.62 4.19 -22.66
C ASP A 134 -3.62 4.96 -21.33
N ASN A 135 -4.53 4.59 -20.42
CA ASN A 135 -4.71 5.25 -19.13
C ASN A 135 -5.03 4.25 -18.01
N PHE A 136 -5.06 4.78 -16.78
CA PHE A 136 -5.32 3.97 -15.58
C PHE A 136 -6.68 3.28 -15.60
N ASP A 137 -7.73 3.94 -16.09
CA ASP A 137 -9.08 3.37 -16.08
C ASP A 137 -9.20 2.14 -16.98
N GLN A 138 -8.58 2.17 -18.16
CA GLN A 138 -8.54 1.01 -19.07
C GLN A 138 -7.73 -0.14 -18.46
N ALA A 139 -6.57 0.15 -17.90
CA ALA A 139 -5.76 -0.84 -17.20
C ALA A 139 -6.51 -1.47 -16.01
N SER A 140 -7.20 -0.64 -15.22
CA SER A 140 -7.99 -1.08 -14.06
C SER A 140 -9.18 -1.97 -14.46
N LYS A 141 -9.95 -1.56 -15.48
CA LYS A 141 -11.05 -2.39 -16.01
C LYS A 141 -10.55 -3.75 -16.47
N LYS A 142 -9.43 -3.79 -17.19
CA LYS A 142 -8.79 -5.05 -17.62
C LYS A 142 -8.34 -5.90 -16.45
N ALA A 143 -7.74 -5.29 -15.44
CA ALA A 143 -7.29 -5.98 -14.25
C ALA A 143 -8.47 -6.62 -13.50
N ILE A 144 -9.56 -5.89 -13.28
CA ILE A 144 -10.76 -6.40 -12.61
C ILE A 144 -11.39 -7.56 -13.40
N GLN A 145 -11.49 -7.42 -14.74
CA GLN A 145 -11.95 -8.49 -15.61
C GLN A 145 -11.11 -9.76 -15.44
N MET A 146 -9.79 -9.63 -15.56
CA MET A 146 -8.86 -10.76 -15.44
C MET A 146 -8.87 -11.39 -14.04
N ALA A 147 -9.04 -10.59 -12.99
CA ALA A 147 -9.16 -11.10 -11.63
C ALA A 147 -10.37 -12.04 -11.50
N LYS A 148 -11.52 -11.66 -12.07
CA LYS A 148 -12.73 -12.49 -12.09
C LYS A 148 -12.55 -13.76 -12.92
N GLU A 149 -12.08 -13.64 -14.17
CA GLU A 149 -11.89 -14.75 -15.11
C GLU A 149 -10.92 -15.81 -14.57
N ARG A 150 -9.81 -15.37 -13.97
CA ARG A 150 -8.74 -16.25 -13.46
C ARG A 150 -8.86 -16.57 -11.98
N LYS A 151 -9.91 -16.09 -11.32
CA LYS A 151 -10.14 -16.25 -9.87
C LYS A 151 -8.95 -15.77 -9.01
N LEU A 152 -8.25 -14.72 -9.48
CA LEU A 152 -7.16 -14.08 -8.75
C LEU A 152 -7.74 -13.10 -7.72
N GLU A 153 -7.02 -12.90 -6.60
CA GLU A 153 -7.41 -11.88 -5.63
C GLU A 153 -6.98 -10.49 -6.14
N PHE A 154 -7.94 -9.58 -6.29
CA PHE A 154 -7.64 -8.20 -6.65
C PHE A 154 -7.20 -7.41 -5.40
N ILE A 155 -6.03 -6.80 -5.46
CA ILE A 155 -5.47 -6.02 -4.34
C ILE A 155 -5.75 -4.55 -4.52
N GLU A 156 -6.71 -4.05 -3.74
CA GLU A 156 -7.11 -2.64 -3.73
C GLU A 156 -6.04 -1.73 -3.13
N ALA A 157 -5.85 -0.55 -3.74
CA ALA A 157 -4.85 0.42 -3.30
C ALA A 157 -5.30 1.28 -2.12
N PHE A 158 -6.62 1.37 -1.88
CA PHE A 158 -7.23 2.35 -0.96
C PHE A 158 -8.34 1.74 -0.09
N ASP A 159 -9.43 1.24 -0.67
CA ASP A 159 -10.67 0.94 0.02
C ASP A 159 -10.80 -0.54 0.38
N ASP A 160 -9.83 -1.03 1.14
CA ASP A 160 -9.86 -2.39 1.71
C ASP A 160 -9.44 -2.31 3.18
N PRO A 161 -10.19 -2.92 4.11
CA PRO A 161 -9.92 -2.83 5.54
C PRO A 161 -8.51 -3.28 5.95
N MET A 162 -7.96 -4.31 5.30
CA MET A 162 -6.61 -4.80 5.60
C MET A 162 -5.54 -3.88 5.02
N THR A 163 -5.79 -3.32 3.82
CA THR A 163 -4.92 -2.29 3.24
C THR A 163 -4.91 -1.05 4.13
N ILE A 164 -6.07 -0.54 4.54
CA ILE A 164 -6.21 0.61 5.45
C ILE A 164 -5.48 0.35 6.77
N ALA A 165 -5.67 -0.82 7.38
CA ALA A 165 -5.01 -1.16 8.64
C ALA A 165 -3.48 -1.17 8.50
N GLY A 166 -2.95 -1.74 7.41
CA GLY A 166 -1.52 -1.71 7.12
C GLY A 166 -0.98 -0.29 6.98
N GLN A 167 -1.67 0.58 6.23
CA GLN A 167 -1.27 2.00 6.08
C GLN A 167 -1.37 2.77 7.40
N GLY A 168 -2.37 2.46 8.23
CA GLY A 168 -2.56 3.07 9.55
C GLY A 168 -1.38 2.85 10.52
N THR A 169 -0.52 1.86 10.26
CA THR A 169 0.71 1.67 11.05
C THR A 169 1.70 2.82 10.94
N VAL A 170 1.60 3.68 9.93
CA VAL A 170 2.40 4.92 9.87
C VAL A 170 2.03 5.84 11.04
N GLY A 171 0.72 6.04 11.27
CA GLY A 171 0.24 6.79 12.43
C GLY A 171 0.65 6.16 13.75
N LYS A 172 0.54 4.82 13.86
CA LYS A 172 1.02 4.08 15.05
C LYS A 172 2.50 4.32 15.29
N ALA A 173 3.34 4.28 14.23
CA ALA A 173 4.78 4.48 14.36
C ALA A 173 5.17 5.90 14.82
N VAL A 174 4.34 6.90 14.54
CA VAL A 174 4.56 8.29 14.98
C VAL A 174 4.02 8.52 16.39
N SER A 175 2.95 7.82 16.78
CA SER A 175 2.30 8.03 18.10
C SER A 175 3.11 7.50 19.29
N TYR A 176 4.16 6.72 19.06
CA TYR A 176 5.03 6.14 20.10
C TYR A 176 6.45 6.73 20.09
N THR A 177 6.67 7.81 19.35
CA THR A 177 7.91 8.62 19.35
C THR A 177 7.67 9.96 20.00
#